data_f0afb773dd83d67f95cf9bd7d9d3e844
#
_entry.id   f0afb773dd83d67f95cf9bd7d9d3e844
#
_cell.length_a   1.000
_cell.length_b   1.000
_cell.length_c   1.000
_cell.angle_alpha   90.00
_cell.angle_beta   90.00
_cell.angle_gamma   90.00
#
_symmetry.space_group_name_H-M   'P 1'
#
loop_
_entity.id
_entity.type
_entity.pdbx_description
1 polymer ?
#
loop_
_entity_poly.entity_id
_entity_poly.type
_entity_poly.pdbx_seq_one_letter_code
_entity_poly.pdbx_strand_id
1 'polypeptide(L)'
;HVRGFTNHSSSGVKHPGTFAGLKEKIPYLKELGINAVELMPIFEFDEMINAREVDGKQLVEYWGYNTVGFFSPNASYTAAEEVNNEGQELKELIRELHENGIEVILDVVFNHTAEGNENGPFFSFKGFDNNIYYLLTPEGNYYNFSGCGNSLNCNHPVVQQMILECLRHWTVHYRVDGFRFDLASILGRDEDGMPMNNPPLPANDGQNGTDSTVIRCEAI
;
A
#
# COMPACT_ATOMS: atom_id res chain seq x y z
N HIS A 1 5.37 -2.12 10.26
CA HIS A 1 3.90 -1.98 10.31
C HIS A 1 3.52 -0.88 11.30
N VAL A 2 2.74 0.13 10.88
CA VAL A 2 2.39 1.30 11.71
C VAL A 2 1.77 0.87 13.04
N ARG A 3 0.68 0.08 13.00
CA ARG A 3 0.03 -0.41 14.23
C ARG A 3 0.95 -1.33 15.05
N GLY A 4 1.58 -2.30 14.40
CA GLY A 4 2.38 -3.30 15.10
C GLY A 4 3.61 -2.75 15.81
N PHE A 5 4.20 -1.67 15.31
CA PHE A 5 5.43 -1.12 15.84
C PHE A 5 5.28 -0.55 17.25
N THR A 6 4.11 0.02 17.56
CA THR A 6 3.89 0.69 18.84
C THR A 6 2.73 0.15 19.66
N ASN A 7 1.97 -0.85 19.16
CA ASN A 7 0.75 -1.34 19.80
C ASN A 7 0.97 -2.01 21.16
N HIS A 8 2.13 -2.65 21.36
CA HIS A 8 2.43 -3.31 22.63
C HIS A 8 2.77 -2.29 23.72
N SER A 9 2.32 -2.52 24.96
CA SER A 9 2.52 -1.61 26.10
C SER A 9 3.98 -1.26 26.38
N SER A 10 4.93 -2.16 26.04
CA SER A 10 6.37 -1.89 26.18
C SER A 10 6.88 -0.77 25.28
N SER A 11 6.10 -0.34 24.30
CA SER A 11 6.46 0.80 23.45
C SER A 11 6.53 2.10 24.25
N GLY A 12 5.69 2.23 25.29
CA GLY A 12 5.63 3.40 26.16
C GLY A 12 5.14 4.68 25.48
N VAL A 13 4.55 4.58 24.27
CA VAL A 13 4.03 5.74 23.56
C VAL A 13 2.63 6.12 24.05
N LYS A 14 2.27 7.38 23.85
CA LYS A 14 0.96 7.91 24.24
C LYS A 14 -0.17 7.44 23.32
N HIS A 15 0.12 7.28 22.02
CA HIS A 15 -0.85 6.89 21.00
C HIS A 15 -0.41 5.60 20.29
N PRO A 16 -0.54 4.42 20.95
CA PRO A 16 -0.06 3.17 20.39
C PRO A 16 -0.81 2.79 19.09
N GLY A 17 -0.09 2.25 18.12
CA GLY A 17 -0.65 1.76 16.88
C GLY A 17 -0.98 2.81 15.83
N THR A 18 -0.56 4.06 16.02
CA THR A 18 -0.91 5.20 15.16
C THR A 18 0.32 5.88 14.55
N PHE A 19 0.10 6.77 13.57
CA PHE A 19 1.15 7.64 13.03
C PHE A 19 1.77 8.51 14.12
N ALA A 20 0.98 9.05 15.05
CA ALA A 20 1.48 9.80 16.18
C ALA A 20 2.35 8.94 17.11
N GLY A 21 1.95 7.71 17.38
CA GLY A 21 2.77 6.79 18.16
C GLY A 21 4.08 6.41 17.49
N LEU A 22 4.09 6.24 16.17
CA LEU A 22 5.32 6.02 15.41
C LEU A 22 6.22 7.26 15.48
N LYS A 23 5.67 8.46 15.39
CA LYS A 23 6.39 9.73 15.54
C LYS A 23 7.13 9.82 16.89
N GLU A 24 6.52 9.37 17.97
CA GLU A 24 7.16 9.32 19.30
C GLU A 24 8.39 8.40 19.35
N LYS A 25 8.54 7.48 18.38
CA LYS A 25 9.67 6.53 18.28
C LYS A 25 10.82 7.01 17.39
N ILE A 26 10.76 8.18 16.81
CA ILE A 26 11.85 8.73 15.99
C ILE A 26 13.19 8.77 16.75
N PRO A 27 13.27 9.19 18.04
CA PRO A 27 14.54 9.12 18.78
C PRO A 27 15.12 7.71 18.86
N TYR A 28 14.28 6.69 19.06
CA TYR A 28 14.70 5.29 19.08
C TYR A 28 15.20 4.83 17.70
N LEU A 29 14.53 5.21 16.61
CA LEU A 29 14.97 4.89 15.25
C LEU A 29 16.35 5.50 14.95
N LYS A 30 16.59 6.72 15.41
CA LYS A 30 17.90 7.39 15.31
C LYS A 30 18.99 6.67 16.11
N GLU A 31 18.69 6.25 17.32
CA GLU A 31 19.61 5.48 18.16
C GLU A 31 20.01 4.17 17.50
N LEU A 32 19.10 3.51 16.78
CA LEU A 32 19.38 2.33 15.97
C LEU A 32 20.26 2.63 14.74
N GLY A 33 20.40 3.90 14.37
CA GLY A 33 21.22 4.33 13.23
C GLY A 33 20.57 4.09 11.87
N ILE A 34 19.26 3.92 11.80
CA ILE A 34 18.56 3.78 10.52
C ILE A 34 18.41 5.14 9.83
N ASN A 35 18.41 5.13 8.51
CA ASN A 35 18.28 6.31 7.65
C ASN A 35 17.06 6.25 6.71
N ALA A 36 16.32 5.15 6.71
CA ALA A 36 15.06 5.03 5.99
C ALA A 36 14.09 4.10 6.73
N VAL A 37 12.80 4.38 6.63
CA VAL A 37 11.72 3.49 7.05
C VAL A 37 10.91 3.08 5.84
N GLU A 38 10.69 1.78 5.67
CA GLU A 38 9.73 1.24 4.74
C GLU A 38 8.47 0.89 5.52
N LEU A 39 7.37 1.58 5.22
CA LEU A 39 6.09 1.34 5.87
C LEU A 39 5.31 0.29 5.08
N MET A 40 4.93 -0.81 5.74
CA MET A 40 3.92 -1.73 5.21
C MET A 40 2.67 -0.94 4.80
N PRO A 41 1.79 -1.51 3.94
CA PRO A 41 0.73 -0.72 3.31
C PRO A 41 -0.01 0.19 4.28
N ILE A 42 -0.04 1.48 3.93
CA ILE A 42 -0.73 2.53 4.69
C ILE A 42 -1.91 3.13 3.90
N PHE A 43 -2.14 2.68 2.68
CA PHE A 43 -3.33 3.07 1.93
C PHE A 43 -4.58 2.55 2.64
N GLU A 44 -5.72 3.21 2.43
CA GLU A 44 -6.99 2.78 3.05
C GLU A 44 -7.34 1.34 2.65
N PHE A 45 -7.61 0.51 3.64
CA PHE A 45 -8.10 -0.86 3.49
C PHE A 45 -9.18 -1.15 4.54
N ASP A 46 -10.07 -2.08 4.25
CA ASP A 46 -11.11 -2.50 5.18
C ASP A 46 -10.57 -3.56 6.15
N GLU A 47 -10.31 -3.15 7.38
CA GLU A 47 -9.84 -4.04 8.44
C GLU A 47 -10.84 -5.14 8.81
N MET A 48 -12.12 -4.94 8.48
CA MET A 48 -13.20 -5.85 8.87
C MET A 48 -13.52 -6.90 7.82
N ILE A 49 -12.95 -6.81 6.61
CA ILE A 49 -13.31 -7.69 5.48
C ILE A 49 -13.14 -9.19 5.78
N ASN A 50 -12.17 -9.55 6.60
CA ASN A 50 -11.89 -10.92 7.04
C ASN A 50 -11.90 -11.05 8.57
N ALA A 51 -12.60 -10.15 9.25
CA ALA A 51 -12.65 -10.15 10.70
C ALA A 51 -13.25 -11.44 11.24
N ARG A 52 -12.63 -11.99 12.27
CA ARG A 52 -13.08 -13.24 12.93
C ARG A 52 -12.83 -13.16 14.43
N GLU A 53 -13.63 -13.88 15.19
CA GLU A 53 -13.43 -14.03 16.63
C GLU A 53 -12.62 -15.29 16.93
N VAL A 54 -11.57 -15.15 17.75
CA VAL A 54 -10.76 -16.26 18.26
C VAL A 54 -10.55 -16.04 19.77
N ASP A 55 -10.96 -16.99 20.58
CA ASP A 55 -10.83 -16.93 22.04
C ASP A 55 -11.40 -15.64 22.66
N GLY A 56 -12.56 -15.18 22.18
CA GLY A 56 -13.21 -13.94 22.63
C GLY A 56 -12.53 -12.65 22.20
N LYS A 57 -11.56 -12.73 21.28
CA LYS A 57 -10.86 -11.56 20.69
C LYS A 57 -11.21 -11.44 19.22
N GLN A 58 -11.60 -10.25 18.80
CA GLN A 58 -11.79 -9.96 17.39
C GLN A 58 -10.43 -9.75 16.71
N LEU A 59 -10.16 -10.59 15.72
CA LEU A 59 -9.02 -10.45 14.82
C LEU A 59 -9.49 -9.74 13.55
N VAL A 60 -8.69 -8.80 13.09
CA VAL A 60 -8.97 -7.98 11.91
C VAL A 60 -7.89 -8.17 10.86
N GLU A 61 -8.13 -7.70 9.64
CA GLU A 61 -7.08 -7.59 8.61
C GLU A 61 -5.94 -6.73 9.16
N TYR A 62 -4.72 -7.26 9.10
CA TYR A 62 -3.60 -6.65 9.81
C TYR A 62 -2.59 -5.99 8.87
N TRP A 63 -2.21 -6.67 7.77
CA TRP A 63 -1.10 -6.23 6.94
C TRP A 63 -1.43 -5.10 5.98
N GLY A 64 -2.68 -4.99 5.52
CA GLY A 64 -3.12 -3.95 4.62
C GLY A 64 -2.83 -4.21 3.13
N TYR A 65 -2.40 -5.41 2.73
CA TYR A 65 -2.24 -5.77 1.31
C TYR A 65 -3.58 -6.02 0.62
N ASN A 66 -4.54 -5.15 0.85
CA ASN A 66 -5.92 -5.29 0.36
C ASN A 66 -6.54 -3.90 0.16
N THR A 67 -5.95 -3.13 -0.76
CA THR A 67 -6.24 -1.71 -0.94
C THR A 67 -7.67 -1.46 -1.40
N VAL A 68 -8.36 -0.56 -0.70
CA VAL A 68 -9.68 0.00 -1.03
C VAL A 68 -9.54 1.42 -1.58
N GLY A 69 -8.73 2.25 -0.94
CA GLY A 69 -8.51 3.65 -1.32
C GLY A 69 -7.06 3.96 -1.65
N PHE A 70 -6.74 4.17 -2.93
CA PHE A 70 -5.37 4.37 -3.40
C PHE A 70 -4.80 5.77 -3.09
N PHE A 71 -5.66 6.75 -2.81
CA PHE A 71 -5.29 8.17 -2.61
C PHE A 71 -5.49 8.66 -1.17
N SER A 72 -5.81 7.77 -0.24
CA SER A 72 -6.03 8.10 1.17
C SER A 72 -5.25 7.17 2.08
N PRO A 73 -4.67 7.69 3.19
CA PRO A 73 -4.10 6.84 4.21
C PRO A 73 -5.19 6.15 5.02
N ASN A 74 -4.84 5.01 5.62
CA ASN A 74 -5.76 4.26 6.46
C ASN A 74 -6.18 5.08 7.68
N ALA A 75 -7.49 5.32 7.79
CA ALA A 75 -8.08 6.13 8.85
C ALA A 75 -7.85 5.56 10.25
N SER A 76 -7.70 4.24 10.37
CA SER A 76 -7.48 3.59 11.66
C SER A 76 -6.06 3.78 12.23
N TYR A 77 -5.14 4.36 11.45
CA TYR A 77 -3.79 4.69 11.91
C TYR A 77 -3.66 6.12 12.47
N THR A 78 -4.75 6.88 12.57
CA THR A 78 -4.73 8.19 13.22
C THR A 78 -5.02 8.10 14.71
N ALA A 79 -4.38 8.98 15.50
CA ALA A 79 -4.67 9.20 16.91
C ALA A 79 -5.73 10.28 17.13
N ALA A 80 -6.05 11.07 16.11
CA ALA A 80 -6.98 12.17 16.20
C ALA A 80 -8.43 11.68 16.39
N GLU A 81 -9.16 12.37 17.27
CA GLU A 81 -10.59 12.13 17.44
C GLU A 81 -11.43 12.78 16.33
N GLU A 82 -10.83 13.72 15.60
CA GLU A 82 -11.48 14.43 14.50
C GLU A 82 -11.47 13.58 13.22
N VAL A 83 -12.61 13.52 12.56
CA VAL A 83 -12.79 12.78 11.30
C VAL A 83 -11.91 13.40 10.20
N ASN A 84 -11.29 12.56 9.36
CA ASN A 84 -10.43 12.94 8.23
C ASN A 84 -9.13 13.65 8.60
N ASN A 85 -8.55 13.35 9.75
CA ASN A 85 -7.26 13.92 10.17
C ASN A 85 -6.06 13.00 9.87
N GLU A 86 -6.30 11.80 9.40
CA GLU A 86 -5.26 10.79 9.11
C GLU A 86 -4.23 11.30 8.09
N GLY A 87 -4.66 12.07 7.10
CA GLY A 87 -3.77 12.69 6.11
C GLY A 87 -2.83 13.73 6.72
N GLN A 88 -3.29 14.52 7.66
CA GLN A 88 -2.48 15.52 8.33
C GLN A 88 -1.47 14.86 9.29
N GLU A 89 -1.91 13.89 10.07
CA GLU A 89 -1.05 13.18 11.02
C GLU A 89 0.09 12.42 10.30
N LEU A 90 -0.20 11.81 9.16
CA LEU A 90 0.82 11.17 8.33
C LEU A 90 1.83 12.20 7.77
N LYS A 91 1.36 13.36 7.29
CA LYS A 91 2.26 14.45 6.82
C LYS A 91 3.18 14.95 7.93
N GLU A 92 2.68 15.05 9.15
CA GLU A 92 3.48 15.43 10.30
C GLU A 92 4.54 14.37 10.64
N LEU A 93 4.17 13.08 10.60
CA LEU A 93 5.12 12.00 10.79
C LEU A 93 6.25 12.05 9.75
N ILE A 94 5.90 12.17 8.46
CA ILE A 94 6.89 12.22 7.37
C ILE A 94 7.81 13.42 7.53
N ARG A 95 7.25 14.61 7.81
CA ARG A 95 8.05 15.81 8.05
C ARG A 95 9.05 15.60 9.18
N GLU A 96 8.63 15.07 10.33
CA GLU A 96 9.53 14.85 11.46
C GLU A 96 10.58 13.76 11.18
N LEU A 97 10.25 12.72 10.42
CA LEU A 97 11.23 11.75 9.94
C LEU A 97 12.32 12.44 9.10
N HIS A 98 11.92 13.27 8.13
CA HIS A 98 12.86 14.05 7.31
C HIS A 98 13.73 15.03 8.11
N GLU A 99 13.15 15.75 9.08
CA GLU A 99 13.89 16.62 9.99
C GLU A 99 14.94 15.86 10.81
N ASN A 100 14.78 14.57 10.96
CA ASN A 100 15.70 13.68 11.63
C ASN A 100 16.59 12.87 10.68
N GLY A 101 16.57 13.14 9.37
CA GLY A 101 17.40 12.50 8.35
C GLY A 101 16.97 11.07 8.02
N ILE A 102 15.68 10.75 8.18
CA ILE A 102 15.12 9.44 7.90
C ILE A 102 14.17 9.55 6.70
N GLU A 103 14.48 8.83 5.61
CA GLU A 103 13.64 8.72 4.42
C GLU A 103 12.41 7.83 4.68
N VAL A 104 11.35 8.03 3.88
CA VAL A 104 10.11 7.26 3.97
C VAL A 104 9.80 6.58 2.65
N ILE A 105 9.72 5.27 2.67
CA ILE A 105 9.33 4.41 1.54
C ILE A 105 7.95 3.83 1.86
N LEU A 106 7.03 3.85 0.90
CA LEU A 106 5.72 3.23 1.04
C LEU A 106 5.65 1.90 0.30
N ASP A 107 5.15 0.88 0.99
CA ASP A 107 4.80 -0.39 0.36
C ASP A 107 3.43 -0.25 -0.31
N VAL A 108 3.39 -0.43 -1.63
CA VAL A 108 2.20 -0.18 -2.47
C VAL A 108 1.76 -1.43 -3.22
N VAL A 109 0.45 -1.61 -3.30
CA VAL A 109 -0.19 -2.79 -3.89
C VAL A 109 -1.00 -2.36 -5.10
N PHE A 110 -0.44 -2.55 -6.31
CA PHE A 110 -1.14 -2.29 -7.57
C PHE A 110 -1.41 -3.56 -8.37
N ASN A 111 -1.07 -4.71 -7.84
CA ASN A 111 -1.25 -5.98 -8.53
C ASN A 111 -2.68 -6.51 -8.43
N HIS A 112 -3.44 -6.11 -7.41
CA HIS A 112 -4.85 -6.49 -7.19
C HIS A 112 -5.60 -5.43 -6.38
N THR A 113 -6.90 -5.62 -6.22
CA THR A 113 -7.77 -4.82 -5.35
C THR A 113 -8.45 -5.69 -4.30
N ALA A 114 -9.01 -5.05 -3.26
CA ALA A 114 -9.79 -5.71 -2.23
C ALA A 114 -11.14 -6.28 -2.71
N GLU A 115 -11.47 -6.15 -4.00
CA GLU A 115 -12.76 -6.59 -4.55
C GLU A 115 -12.85 -8.09 -4.86
N GLY A 116 -11.75 -8.85 -4.63
CA GLY A 116 -11.72 -10.30 -4.85
C GLY A 116 -12.08 -10.70 -6.29
N ASN A 117 -12.74 -11.84 -6.45
CA ASN A 117 -13.22 -12.36 -7.74
C ASN A 117 -14.67 -11.91 -8.04
N GLU A 118 -15.34 -12.59 -8.98
CA GLU A 118 -16.74 -12.31 -9.38
C GLU A 118 -17.73 -12.33 -8.22
N ASN A 119 -17.45 -13.08 -7.14
CA ASN A 119 -18.28 -13.17 -5.94
C ASN A 119 -17.92 -12.15 -4.86
N GLY A 120 -16.86 -11.37 -5.09
CA GLY A 120 -16.40 -10.35 -4.14
C GLY A 120 -17.23 -9.05 -4.21
N PRO A 121 -16.98 -8.12 -3.27
CA PRO A 121 -17.72 -6.87 -3.18
C PRO A 121 -17.50 -5.95 -4.39
N PHE A 122 -18.38 -4.94 -4.53
CA PHE A 122 -18.33 -3.90 -5.54
C PHE A 122 -18.23 -2.55 -4.82
N PHE A 123 -17.04 -2.04 -4.62
CA PHE A 123 -16.86 -0.75 -3.97
C PHE A 123 -15.78 0.15 -4.62
N SER A 124 -15.09 -0.35 -5.62
CA SER A 124 -14.06 0.37 -6.34
C SER A 124 -14.24 0.18 -7.85
N PHE A 125 -13.28 -0.39 -8.56
CA PHE A 125 -13.22 -0.43 -10.02
C PHE A 125 -14.23 -1.37 -10.68
N LYS A 126 -14.69 -2.41 -9.99
CA LYS A 126 -15.76 -3.30 -10.48
C LYS A 126 -17.03 -2.53 -10.82
N GLY A 127 -17.35 -1.46 -10.09
CA GLY A 127 -18.52 -0.63 -10.33
C GLY A 127 -18.35 0.34 -11.50
N PHE A 128 -17.14 0.54 -12.01
CA PHE A 128 -16.86 1.44 -13.11
C PHE A 128 -16.74 0.71 -14.44
N ASP A 129 -15.67 -0.08 -14.64
CA ASP A 129 -15.45 -0.82 -15.88
C ASP A 129 -14.47 -1.99 -15.66
N ASN A 130 -14.98 -3.21 -15.64
CA ASN A 130 -14.16 -4.40 -15.44
C ASN A 130 -13.14 -4.62 -16.58
N ASN A 131 -13.48 -4.31 -17.82
CA ASN A 131 -12.62 -4.56 -18.96
C ASN A 131 -11.40 -3.62 -18.99
N ILE A 132 -11.54 -2.45 -18.41
CA ILE A 132 -10.43 -1.49 -18.29
C ILE A 132 -9.52 -1.87 -17.11
N TYR A 133 -10.14 -2.11 -15.94
CA TYR A 133 -9.36 -2.18 -14.70
C TYR A 133 -8.83 -3.56 -14.35
N TYR A 134 -9.42 -4.63 -14.90
CA TYR A 134 -9.02 -6.00 -14.56
C TYR A 134 -8.60 -6.81 -15.77
N LEU A 135 -7.66 -7.72 -15.56
CA LEU A 135 -7.37 -8.78 -16.52
C LEU A 135 -8.49 -9.81 -16.47
N LEU A 136 -9.19 -10.02 -17.60
CA LEU A 136 -10.31 -10.93 -17.73
C LEU A 136 -10.04 -11.99 -18.78
N THR A 137 -10.53 -13.22 -18.52
CA THR A 137 -10.59 -14.27 -19.53
C THR A 137 -11.61 -13.92 -20.61
N PRO A 138 -11.58 -14.58 -21.80
CA PRO A 138 -12.61 -14.39 -22.83
C PRO A 138 -14.05 -14.62 -22.34
N GLU A 139 -14.23 -15.43 -21.32
CA GLU A 139 -15.53 -15.71 -20.68
C GLU A 139 -15.95 -14.63 -19.65
N GLY A 140 -15.06 -13.66 -19.36
CA GLY A 140 -15.31 -12.56 -18.42
C GLY A 140 -14.98 -12.89 -16.95
N ASN A 141 -14.27 -13.98 -16.69
CA ASN A 141 -13.79 -14.29 -15.34
C ASN A 141 -12.48 -13.54 -15.06
N TYR A 142 -12.19 -13.28 -13.78
CA TYR A 142 -10.95 -12.60 -13.39
C TYR A 142 -9.73 -13.53 -13.49
N TYR A 143 -8.67 -13.08 -14.16
CA TYR A 143 -7.36 -13.67 -13.92
C TYR A 143 -6.90 -13.40 -12.50
N ASN A 144 -6.34 -14.41 -11.85
CA ASN A 144 -5.93 -14.36 -10.45
C ASN A 144 -4.43 -14.66 -10.29
N PHE A 145 -3.58 -13.87 -10.94
CA PHE A 145 -2.11 -14.03 -10.83
C PHE A 145 -1.59 -13.60 -9.47
N SER A 146 -2.32 -12.72 -8.77
CA SER A 146 -1.98 -12.27 -7.42
C SER A 146 -2.28 -13.29 -6.33
N GLY A 147 -3.17 -14.26 -6.58
CA GLY A 147 -3.73 -15.15 -5.57
C GLY A 147 -4.84 -14.51 -4.71
N CYS A 148 -5.18 -13.23 -4.95
CA CYS A 148 -6.15 -12.46 -4.16
C CYS A 148 -7.53 -12.32 -4.82
N GLY A 149 -7.79 -13.07 -5.89
CA GLY A 149 -9.08 -13.14 -6.57
C GLY A 149 -9.14 -12.36 -7.88
N ASN A 150 -8.32 -11.33 -8.05
CA ASN A 150 -8.23 -10.55 -9.28
C ASN A 150 -6.79 -10.12 -9.58
N SER A 151 -6.57 -9.61 -10.78
CA SER A 151 -5.33 -8.95 -11.18
C SER A 151 -5.70 -7.65 -11.91
N LEU A 152 -5.09 -6.54 -11.50
CA LEU A 152 -5.26 -5.27 -12.20
C LEU A 152 -4.61 -5.31 -13.59
N ASN A 153 -5.28 -4.71 -14.57
CA ASN A 153 -4.78 -4.56 -15.94
C ASN A 153 -3.81 -3.36 -16.03
N CYS A 154 -2.63 -3.53 -15.41
CA CYS A 154 -1.64 -2.46 -15.28
C CYS A 154 -1.08 -1.94 -16.59
N ASN A 155 -1.30 -2.63 -17.72
CA ASN A 155 -0.89 -2.19 -19.05
C ASN A 155 -1.97 -1.40 -19.80
N HIS A 156 -3.18 -1.34 -19.30
CA HIS A 156 -4.19 -0.46 -19.85
C HIS A 156 -3.85 1.01 -19.58
N PRO A 157 -3.89 1.92 -20.58
CA PRO A 157 -3.47 3.31 -20.39
C PRO A 157 -4.20 4.05 -19.25
N VAL A 158 -5.47 3.77 -19.02
CA VAL A 158 -6.25 4.35 -17.91
C VAL A 158 -5.72 3.89 -16.57
N VAL A 159 -5.38 2.61 -16.43
CA VAL A 159 -4.82 2.04 -15.19
C VAL A 159 -3.41 2.55 -14.94
N GLN A 160 -2.58 2.62 -16.00
CA GLN A 160 -1.26 3.25 -15.91
C GLN A 160 -1.35 4.69 -15.42
N GLN A 161 -2.26 5.47 -16.00
CA GLN A 161 -2.47 6.86 -15.59
C GLN A 161 -2.90 6.94 -14.10
N MET A 162 -3.82 6.08 -13.69
CA MET A 162 -4.26 6.01 -12.28
C MET A 162 -3.09 5.70 -11.34
N ILE A 163 -2.24 4.74 -11.69
CA ILE A 163 -1.05 4.38 -10.89
C ILE A 163 -0.09 5.58 -10.83
N LEU A 164 0.22 6.21 -11.96
CA LEU A 164 1.12 7.36 -12.01
C LEU A 164 0.59 8.54 -11.18
N GLU A 165 -0.70 8.86 -11.28
CA GLU A 165 -1.30 9.92 -10.47
C GLU A 165 -1.33 9.57 -8.98
N CYS A 166 -1.50 8.29 -8.64
CA CYS A 166 -1.38 7.83 -7.27
C CYS A 166 0.03 8.05 -6.72
N LEU A 167 1.06 7.60 -7.42
CA LEU A 167 2.46 7.79 -7.02
C LEU A 167 2.80 9.29 -6.91
N ARG A 168 2.35 10.08 -7.88
CA ARG A 168 2.51 11.54 -7.87
C ARG A 168 1.81 12.18 -6.67
N HIS A 169 0.60 11.76 -6.33
CA HIS A 169 -0.13 12.25 -5.17
C HIS A 169 0.69 12.03 -3.88
N TRP A 170 1.21 10.83 -3.65
CA TRP A 170 2.00 10.53 -2.46
C TRP A 170 3.34 11.28 -2.45
N THR A 171 4.01 11.39 -3.60
CA THR A 171 5.27 12.14 -3.71
C THR A 171 5.06 13.64 -3.48
N VAL A 172 4.08 14.26 -4.13
CA VAL A 172 3.90 15.71 -4.11
C VAL A 172 3.23 16.19 -2.81
N HIS A 173 2.19 15.50 -2.36
CA HIS A 173 1.37 15.96 -1.24
C HIS A 173 1.84 15.42 0.12
N TYR A 174 2.48 14.25 0.15
CA TYR A 174 3.00 13.64 1.36
C TYR A 174 4.52 13.66 1.46
N ARG A 175 5.22 13.92 0.34
CA ARG A 175 6.69 13.99 0.31
C ARG A 175 7.38 12.67 0.62
N VAL A 176 6.81 11.55 0.21
CA VAL A 176 7.49 10.25 0.35
C VAL A 176 8.70 10.17 -0.59
N ASP A 177 9.72 9.43 -0.18
CA ASP A 177 11.01 9.35 -0.87
C ASP A 177 11.09 8.17 -1.84
N GLY A 178 10.17 7.21 -1.72
CA GLY A 178 10.15 6.05 -2.61
C GLY A 178 8.97 5.11 -2.38
N PHE A 179 8.91 4.08 -3.23
CA PHE A 179 7.88 3.06 -3.21
C PHE A 179 8.50 1.68 -3.35
N ARG A 180 8.03 0.74 -2.54
CA ARG A 180 8.24 -0.70 -2.73
C ARG A 180 6.98 -1.26 -3.36
N PHE A 181 7.09 -1.88 -4.53
CA PHE A 181 5.97 -2.48 -5.24
C PHE A 181 5.81 -3.94 -4.85
N ASP A 182 4.66 -4.26 -4.27
CA ASP A 182 4.29 -5.63 -3.99
C ASP A 182 3.99 -6.39 -5.28
N LEU A 183 4.47 -7.64 -5.42
CA LEU A 183 4.29 -8.50 -6.58
C LEU A 183 4.50 -7.76 -7.93
N ALA A 184 5.60 -7.04 -8.05
CA ALA A 184 5.90 -6.18 -9.20
C ALA A 184 5.87 -6.92 -10.56
N SER A 185 6.15 -8.21 -10.59
CA SER A 185 6.08 -9.06 -11.78
C SER A 185 4.70 -9.08 -12.45
N ILE A 186 3.63 -8.86 -11.68
CA ILE A 186 2.26 -8.84 -12.20
C ILE A 186 2.00 -7.57 -13.00
N LEU A 187 2.63 -6.46 -12.66
CA LEU A 187 2.46 -5.18 -13.35
C LEU A 187 3.00 -5.23 -14.80
N GLY A 188 3.89 -6.18 -15.11
CA GLY A 188 4.47 -6.40 -16.43
C GLY A 188 3.73 -7.45 -17.28
N ARG A 189 2.44 -7.66 -17.08
CA ARG A 189 1.62 -8.57 -17.90
C ARG A 189 0.80 -7.80 -18.93
N ASP A 190 0.68 -8.37 -20.14
CA ASP A 190 -0.20 -7.85 -21.20
C ASP A 190 -1.68 -8.17 -20.93
N GLU A 191 -2.56 -7.76 -21.86
CA GLU A 191 -4.00 -7.96 -21.76
C GLU A 191 -4.44 -9.44 -21.73
N ASP A 192 -3.61 -10.33 -22.28
CA ASP A 192 -3.80 -11.79 -22.25
C ASP A 192 -3.21 -12.42 -20.97
N GLY A 193 -2.63 -11.62 -20.09
CA GLY A 193 -1.99 -12.07 -18.85
C GLY A 193 -0.59 -12.65 -19.03
N MET A 194 0.00 -12.51 -20.22
CA MET A 194 1.35 -13.01 -20.52
C MET A 194 2.42 -12.00 -20.07
N PRO A 195 3.57 -12.47 -19.54
CA PRO A 195 4.67 -11.57 -19.19
C PRO A 195 5.15 -10.79 -20.43
N MET A 196 5.24 -9.49 -20.33
CA MET A 196 5.78 -8.64 -21.39
C MET A 196 7.31 -8.74 -21.46
N ASN A 197 7.85 -8.75 -22.68
CA ASN A 197 9.29 -8.73 -22.91
C ASN A 197 9.95 -7.41 -22.43
N ASN A 198 9.17 -6.36 -22.26
CA ASN A 198 9.64 -5.04 -21.88
C ASN A 198 8.61 -4.39 -20.91
N PRO A 199 8.60 -4.78 -19.64
CA PRO A 199 7.61 -4.28 -18.69
C PRO A 199 7.74 -2.76 -18.51
N PRO A 200 6.64 -2.05 -18.24
CA PRO A 200 6.62 -0.59 -18.10
C PRO A 200 7.40 -0.07 -16.87
N LEU A 201 7.68 -0.93 -15.91
CA LEU A 201 8.54 -0.61 -14.76
C LEU A 201 9.91 -1.27 -14.96
N PRO A 202 11.00 -0.63 -14.52
CA PRO A 202 12.30 -1.25 -14.58
C PRO A 202 12.25 -2.56 -13.79
N ALA A 203 12.41 -3.69 -14.51
CA ALA A 203 12.62 -4.95 -13.85
C ALA A 203 13.90 -4.81 -13.03
N ASN A 204 13.82 -5.05 -11.75
CA ASN A 204 15.03 -5.24 -10.98
C ASN A 204 15.64 -6.54 -11.49
N ASP A 205 16.78 -6.48 -12.17
CA ASP A 205 17.58 -7.62 -12.54
C ASP A 205 18.21 -8.32 -11.32
N GLY A 206 17.51 -8.19 -10.20
CA GLY A 206 17.86 -8.76 -8.91
C GLY A 206 17.99 -10.27 -8.98
N GLN A 207 19.20 -10.73 -8.84
CA GLN A 207 19.60 -12.13 -8.70
C GLN A 207 19.06 -12.80 -7.41
N ASN A 208 18.16 -12.14 -6.68
CA ASN A 208 17.60 -12.66 -5.44
C ASN A 208 16.08 -12.54 -5.47
N GLY A 209 15.43 -13.56 -5.93
CA GLY A 209 14.03 -13.98 -5.90
C GLY A 209 13.00 -13.29 -4.97
N THR A 210 13.07 -11.99 -4.78
CA THR A 210 12.02 -11.22 -4.12
C THR A 210 11.16 -10.56 -5.20
N ASP A 211 9.90 -10.90 -5.21
CA ASP A 211 8.89 -10.42 -6.14
C ASP A 211 8.46 -8.97 -5.84
N SER A 212 9.40 -8.12 -5.45
CA SER A 212 9.16 -6.72 -5.09
C SER A 212 10.29 -5.81 -5.59
N THR A 213 9.92 -4.62 -6.03
CA THR A 213 10.85 -3.59 -6.52
C THR A 213 10.70 -2.31 -5.72
N VAL A 214 11.80 -1.75 -5.24
CA VAL A 214 11.84 -0.43 -4.59
C VAL A 214 12.30 0.61 -5.60
N ILE A 215 11.49 1.66 -5.80
CA ILE A 215 11.81 2.81 -6.64
C ILE A 215 11.91 4.03 -5.74
N ARG A 216 13.03 4.76 -5.84
CA ARG A 216 13.20 6.06 -5.16
C ARG A 216 12.67 7.18 -6.03
N CYS A 217 11.99 8.13 -5.41
CA CYS A 217 11.61 9.38 -6.04
C CYS A 217 12.86 10.27 -6.08
N GLU A 218 13.52 10.38 -7.22
CA GLU A 218 14.46 11.48 -7.42
C GLU A 218 13.66 12.77 -7.48
N ALA A 219 14.14 13.78 -6.78
CA ALA A 219 13.44 15.06 -6.65
C ALA A 219 13.04 15.61 -8.01
N ILE A 220 11.71 15.72 -8.23
CA ILE A 220 11.10 16.38 -9.39
C ILE A 220 11.14 17.90 -9.17
#